data_d90a61eb0f000d21783c60114d0e4aad
#
_entry.id   d90a61eb0f000d21783c60114d0e4aad
#
_cell.length_a   1.000
_cell.length_b   1.000
_cell.length_c   1.000
_cell.angle_alpha   90.00
_cell.angle_beta   90.00
_cell.angle_gamma   90.00
#
_symmetry.space_group_name_H-M   'P 1'
#
loop_
_entity.id
_entity.type
_entity.pdbx_description
1 polymer ?
#
loop_
_entity_poly.entity_id
_entity_poly.type
_entity_poly.pdbx_seq_one_letter_code
_entity_poly.pdbx_strand_id
1 'polypeptide(L)'
;RRQRQMCIRDSCIMGELGLNGKIRGVGNCLPIVLEARKKGIHKFFAAREDANSLRGMEDIEVIFMDSLQDVLDYFHGTYQQRCCIDTTQYQKEETEEDFSDIIGQEHLKRAIEIAVTGRHHLLIIGSPGSGKTMAARRIPTILPPLSKEEKMEVQAIYDATGNQRYLEDNTRPFRQPHPMIPKAAFLGGGKTPTAGEITLAHHGILFLDEFMEFKTECIEALRQPLEDGTIDITRNGIYHQFPADFQLIATMNPCPCGYGLEDGICRCTYHEKKRYLKKLSGPILDLSLIH
;
A
#
# COMPACT_ATOMS: atom_id res chain seq x y z
N ARG A 1 -3.02 42.21 19.97
CA ARG A 1 -3.30 41.05 20.88
C ARG A 1 -4.43 40.13 20.37
N ARG A 2 -5.54 40.64 19.77
CA ARG A 2 -6.63 39.83 19.22
C ARG A 2 -6.24 38.98 17.99
N GLN A 3 -5.36 39.48 17.14
CA GLN A 3 -4.91 38.75 15.94
C GLN A 3 -4.04 37.52 16.27
N ARG A 4 -3.22 37.57 17.36
CA ARG A 4 -2.40 36.42 17.79
C ARG A 4 -3.22 35.27 18.38
N GLN A 5 -4.38 35.55 19.01
CA GLN A 5 -5.26 34.49 19.53
C GLN A 5 -6.06 33.79 18.42
N MET A 6 -6.33 34.43 17.29
CA MET A 6 -6.96 33.78 16.12
C MET A 6 -6.04 32.76 15.47
N CYS A 7 -4.73 33.02 15.38
CA CYS A 7 -3.77 32.08 14.76
C CYS A 7 -3.63 30.72 15.49
N ILE A 8 -3.94 30.64 16.79
CA ILE A 8 -3.82 29.40 17.57
C ILE A 8 -4.99 28.45 17.30
N ARG A 9 -6.17 28.95 16.94
CA ARG A 9 -7.36 28.11 16.65
C ARG A 9 -7.29 27.42 15.30
N ASP A 10 -6.49 27.95 14.38
CA ASP A 10 -6.39 27.46 13.00
C ASP A 10 -5.07 26.72 12.75
N SER A 11 -4.43 26.27 13.82
CA SER A 11 -3.13 25.60 13.76
C SER A 11 -3.15 24.27 14.50
N CYS A 12 -2.45 23.28 13.96
CA CYS A 12 -2.22 21.98 14.61
C CYS A 12 -0.76 21.90 15.07
N ILE A 13 -0.53 21.48 16.32
CA ILE A 13 0.80 21.31 16.91
C ILE A 13 1.00 19.82 17.18
N MET A 14 2.06 19.23 16.63
CA MET A 14 2.40 17.81 16.74
C MET A 14 3.83 17.67 17.22
N GLY A 15 4.07 16.78 18.19
CA GLY A 15 5.39 16.48 18.70
C GLY A 15 5.35 15.94 20.13
N GLU A 16 6.35 15.17 20.48
CA GLU A 16 6.57 14.70 21.84
C GLU A 16 7.58 15.61 22.55
N LEU A 17 7.18 16.21 23.67
CA LEU A 17 8.06 17.08 24.46
C LEU A 17 8.89 16.24 25.43
N GLY A 18 10.20 16.20 25.18
CA GLY A 18 11.15 15.58 26.10
C GLY A 18 11.42 16.43 27.35
N LEU A 19 11.85 15.79 28.46
CA LEU A 19 12.21 16.47 29.70
C LEU A 19 13.36 17.50 29.56
N ASN A 20 14.14 17.36 28.49
CA ASN A 20 15.22 18.28 28.15
C ASN A 20 14.77 19.47 27.28
N GLY A 21 13.47 19.64 27.09
CA GLY A 21 12.90 20.69 26.24
C GLY A 21 13.00 20.44 24.73
N LYS A 22 13.53 19.30 24.28
CA LYS A 22 13.56 18.94 22.87
C LYS A 22 12.20 18.40 22.43
N ILE A 23 11.83 18.69 21.19
CA ILE A 23 10.63 18.17 20.51
C ILE A 23 11.07 17.00 19.62
N ARG A 24 10.45 15.83 19.81
CA ARG A 24 10.66 14.64 19.00
C ARG A 24 9.49 14.42 18.06
N GLY A 25 9.75 13.75 16.95
CA GLY A 25 8.73 13.35 15.99
C GLY A 25 7.72 12.36 16.58
N VAL A 26 6.48 12.46 16.12
CA VAL A 26 5.42 11.51 16.48
C VAL A 26 5.40 10.30 15.54
N GLY A 27 6.19 10.31 14.47
CA GLY A 27 6.38 9.20 13.53
C GLY A 27 5.21 8.92 12.58
N ASN A 28 4.00 9.34 12.91
CA ASN A 28 2.78 9.09 12.11
C ASN A 28 2.05 10.41 11.85
N CYS A 29 2.76 11.44 11.45
CA CYS A 29 2.20 12.80 11.35
C CYS A 29 1.35 13.00 10.09
N LEU A 30 1.65 12.31 8.98
CA LEU A 30 0.96 12.53 7.72
C LEU A 30 -0.55 12.22 7.77
N PRO A 31 -1.03 11.09 8.32
CA PRO A 31 -2.47 10.85 8.50
C PRO A 31 -3.17 11.94 9.33
N ILE A 32 -2.49 12.45 10.38
CA ILE A 32 -3.01 13.51 11.24
C ILE A 32 -3.17 14.80 10.43
N VAL A 33 -2.16 15.15 9.63
CA VAL A 33 -2.16 16.35 8.78
C VAL A 33 -3.25 16.27 7.73
N LEU A 34 -3.41 15.13 7.06
CA LEU A 34 -4.44 14.92 6.05
C LEU A 34 -5.86 15.07 6.64
N GLU A 35 -6.09 14.52 7.83
CA GLU A 35 -7.39 14.64 8.49
C GLU A 35 -7.65 16.06 9.01
N ALA A 36 -6.64 16.73 9.55
CA ALA A 36 -6.74 18.12 9.98
C ALA A 36 -6.98 19.06 8.81
N ARG A 37 -6.34 18.82 7.65
CA ARG A 37 -6.57 19.55 6.41
C ARG A 37 -8.02 19.46 5.93
N LYS A 38 -8.64 18.26 5.99
CA LYS A 38 -10.06 18.10 5.68
C LYS A 38 -10.96 18.95 6.55
N LYS A 39 -10.52 19.28 7.78
CA LYS A 39 -11.22 20.15 8.74
C LYS A 39 -10.87 21.64 8.57
N GLY A 40 -10.11 22.00 7.52
CA GLY A 40 -9.76 23.39 7.21
C GLY A 40 -8.54 23.92 7.97
N ILE A 41 -7.72 23.05 8.56
CA ILE A 41 -6.46 23.47 9.20
C ILE A 41 -5.34 23.40 8.15
N HIS A 42 -4.70 24.54 7.88
CA HIS A 42 -3.63 24.64 6.89
C HIS A 42 -2.26 24.98 7.49
N LYS A 43 -2.18 25.22 8.81
CA LYS A 43 -0.94 25.56 9.49
C LYS A 43 -0.57 24.53 10.53
N PHE A 44 0.65 24.00 10.42
CA PHE A 44 1.13 22.89 11.24
C PHE A 44 2.48 23.24 11.88
N PHE A 45 2.63 22.87 13.15
CA PHE A 45 3.90 22.85 13.85
C PHE A 45 4.27 21.38 14.06
N ALA A 46 5.42 20.96 13.57
CA ALA A 46 5.87 19.59 13.65
C ALA A 46 7.34 19.51 14.08
N ALA A 47 7.75 18.38 14.62
CA ALA A 47 9.16 18.13 14.89
C ALA A 47 9.93 18.05 13.55
N ARG A 48 11.19 18.47 13.55
CA ARG A 48 12.05 18.37 12.36
C ARG A 48 12.26 16.94 11.90
N GLU A 49 12.24 15.98 12.82
CA GLU A 49 12.33 14.55 12.52
C GLU A 49 11.21 14.06 11.58
N ASP A 50 10.03 14.72 11.61
CA ASP A 50 8.88 14.39 10.78
C ASP A 50 8.89 15.11 9.41
N ALA A 51 9.94 15.89 9.09
CA ALA A 51 9.97 16.71 7.88
C ALA A 51 9.85 15.89 6.58
N ASN A 52 10.42 14.70 6.55
CA ASN A 52 10.36 13.83 5.37
C ASN A 52 8.92 13.34 5.09
N SER A 53 8.16 13.02 6.13
CA SER A 53 6.76 12.57 6.00
C SER A 53 5.82 13.66 5.48
N LEU A 54 6.18 14.95 5.68
CA LEU A 54 5.36 16.11 5.29
C LEU A 54 5.86 16.78 4.00
N ARG A 55 6.86 16.20 3.35
CA ARG A 55 7.48 16.76 2.15
C ARG A 55 6.51 16.69 0.95
N GLY A 56 6.48 17.78 0.16
CA GLY A 56 5.68 17.81 -1.08
C GLY A 56 4.21 18.17 -0.90
N MET A 57 3.77 18.52 0.30
CA MET A 57 2.44 19.09 0.53
C MET A 57 2.44 20.58 0.22
N GLU A 58 1.82 20.97 -0.91
CA GLU A 58 1.84 22.35 -1.42
C GLU A 58 0.81 23.28 -0.73
N ASP A 59 -0.26 22.70 -0.15
CA ASP A 59 -1.43 23.47 0.35
C ASP A 59 -1.40 23.73 1.86
N ILE A 60 -0.27 23.45 2.52
CA ILE A 60 -0.12 23.63 3.97
C ILE A 60 1.16 24.39 4.30
N GLU A 61 1.12 25.17 5.39
CA GLU A 61 2.29 25.80 5.98
C GLU A 61 2.79 24.91 7.12
N VAL A 62 4.00 24.32 6.99
CA VAL A 62 4.60 23.51 8.04
C VAL A 62 5.80 24.25 8.62
N ILE A 63 5.79 24.41 9.94
CA ILE A 63 6.85 25.05 10.71
C ILE A 63 7.53 23.96 11.56
N PHE A 64 8.79 23.67 11.25
CA PHE A 64 9.54 22.64 11.95
C PHE A 64 10.23 23.20 13.20
N MET A 65 10.06 22.50 14.33
CA MET A 65 10.56 22.87 15.65
C MET A 65 11.49 21.78 16.19
N ASP A 66 12.61 22.18 16.78
CA ASP A 66 13.56 21.27 17.42
C ASP A 66 13.39 21.30 18.95
N SER A 67 12.87 22.41 19.48
CA SER A 67 12.75 22.62 20.93
C SER A 67 11.54 23.49 21.31
N LEU A 68 11.19 23.44 22.58
CA LEU A 68 10.17 24.34 23.16
C LEU A 68 10.57 25.82 23.03
N GLN A 69 11.88 26.11 23.00
CA GLN A 69 12.36 27.46 22.80
C GLN A 69 11.99 27.97 21.40
N ASP A 70 12.09 27.13 20.36
CA ASP A 70 11.69 27.49 19.00
C ASP A 70 10.20 27.86 18.93
N VAL A 71 9.35 27.15 19.69
CA VAL A 71 7.92 27.47 19.78
C VAL A 71 7.72 28.86 20.41
N LEU A 72 8.42 29.14 21.51
CA LEU A 72 8.36 30.43 22.17
C LEU A 72 8.86 31.55 21.25
N ASP A 73 9.98 31.35 20.59
CA ASP A 73 10.58 32.33 19.67
C ASP A 73 9.65 32.59 18.48
N TYR A 74 8.95 31.58 17.98
CA TYR A 74 7.94 31.77 16.94
C TYR A 74 6.81 32.71 17.41
N PHE A 75 6.24 32.48 18.59
CA PHE A 75 5.18 33.33 19.13
C PHE A 75 5.66 34.72 19.52
N HIS A 76 6.95 34.92 19.82
CA HIS A 76 7.58 36.21 20.02
C HIS A 76 7.97 36.92 18.71
N GLY A 77 7.92 36.21 17.57
CA GLY A 77 8.30 36.77 16.26
C GLY A 77 9.80 36.81 16.00
N THR A 78 10.59 36.09 16.76
CA THR A 78 12.06 36.02 16.65
C THR A 78 12.53 34.72 16.00
N TYR A 79 11.63 33.75 15.74
CA TYR A 79 11.96 32.49 15.13
C TYR A 79 12.41 32.62 13.67
N GLN A 80 13.56 32.07 13.34
CA GLN A 80 14.03 31.91 11.96
C GLN A 80 14.01 30.45 11.59
N GLN A 81 13.16 30.09 10.63
CA GLN A 81 13.08 28.73 10.14
C GLN A 81 14.42 28.35 9.48
N ARG A 82 15.11 27.37 10.05
CA ARG A 82 16.32 26.82 9.44
C ARG A 82 15.90 25.92 8.27
N CYS A 83 16.09 26.43 7.04
CA CYS A 83 15.95 25.62 5.83
C CYS A 83 17.08 24.60 5.80
N CYS A 84 16.81 23.40 6.24
CA CYS A 84 17.68 22.24 6.00
C CYS A 84 16.76 21.05 5.78
N ILE A 85 16.44 20.81 4.52
CA ILE A 85 15.97 19.52 4.08
C ILE A 85 17.24 18.83 3.59
N ASP A 86 17.82 17.98 4.43
CA ASP A 86 18.87 17.07 3.96
C ASP A 86 18.24 16.17 2.91
N THR A 87 18.60 16.41 1.66
CA THR A 87 18.32 15.51 0.55
C THR A 87 19.22 14.28 0.72
N THR A 88 18.90 13.39 1.62
CA THR A 88 19.38 12.03 1.51
C THR A 88 18.78 11.46 0.24
N GLN A 89 19.57 11.47 -0.82
CA GLN A 89 19.27 10.74 -2.05
C GLN A 89 19.29 9.27 -1.68
N TYR A 90 18.11 8.69 -1.48
CA TYR A 90 17.97 7.24 -1.49
C TYR A 90 18.29 6.79 -2.91
N GLN A 91 19.33 5.96 -3.03
CA GLN A 91 19.64 5.31 -4.29
C GLN A 91 18.45 4.43 -4.65
N LYS A 92 17.82 4.75 -5.78
CA LYS A 92 16.86 3.89 -6.44
C LYS A 92 17.59 2.57 -6.69
N GLU A 93 17.14 1.47 -6.09
CA GLU A 93 17.50 0.16 -6.57
C GLU A 93 16.90 0.06 -7.98
N GLU A 94 17.71 0.31 -8.99
CA GLU A 94 17.37 0.05 -10.39
C GLU A 94 17.10 -1.44 -10.50
N THR A 95 15.84 -1.83 -10.54
CA THR A 95 15.48 -3.18 -10.94
C THR A 95 15.81 -3.29 -12.41
N GLU A 96 16.80 -4.13 -12.76
CA GLU A 96 17.16 -4.44 -14.16
C GLU A 96 16.02 -5.16 -14.90
N GLU A 97 14.93 -5.53 -14.23
CA GLU A 97 13.81 -6.27 -14.77
C GLU A 97 12.83 -5.34 -15.50
N ASP A 98 12.53 -5.64 -16.78
CA ASP A 98 11.59 -4.90 -17.60
C ASP A 98 10.54 -5.83 -18.26
N PHE A 99 9.38 -5.31 -18.56
CA PHE A 99 8.31 -6.07 -19.23
C PHE A 99 8.73 -6.54 -20.63
N SER A 100 9.63 -5.84 -21.28
CA SER A 100 10.22 -6.21 -22.58
C SER A 100 11.05 -7.49 -22.52
N ASP A 101 11.52 -7.91 -21.34
CA ASP A 101 12.29 -9.17 -21.16
C ASP A 101 11.42 -10.43 -21.38
N ILE A 102 10.09 -10.27 -21.44
CA ILE A 102 9.19 -11.39 -21.68
C ILE A 102 9.26 -11.77 -23.16
N ILE A 103 10.01 -12.83 -23.47
CA ILE A 103 10.13 -13.35 -24.83
C ILE A 103 8.94 -14.27 -25.14
N GLY A 104 8.28 -14.04 -26.28
CA GLY A 104 7.07 -14.76 -26.66
C GLY A 104 5.87 -14.41 -25.77
N GLN A 105 4.98 -15.38 -25.54
CA GLN A 105 3.79 -15.23 -24.68
C GLN A 105 2.88 -14.03 -25.06
N GLU A 106 2.68 -13.79 -26.37
CA GLU A 106 1.97 -12.62 -26.87
C GLU A 106 0.55 -12.47 -26.29
N HIS A 107 -0.16 -13.59 -26.10
CA HIS A 107 -1.49 -13.57 -25.49
C HIS A 107 -1.44 -13.15 -24.00
N LEU A 108 -0.44 -13.64 -23.25
CA LEU A 108 -0.26 -13.25 -21.85
C LEU A 108 0.14 -11.77 -21.73
N LYS A 109 1.07 -11.30 -22.57
CA LYS A 109 1.45 -9.87 -22.60
C LYS A 109 0.24 -9.01 -22.90
N ARG A 110 -0.56 -9.36 -23.90
CA ARG A 110 -1.76 -8.62 -24.26
C ARG A 110 -2.81 -8.62 -23.15
N ALA A 111 -3.02 -9.75 -22.46
CA ALA A 111 -3.92 -9.84 -21.32
C ALA A 111 -3.46 -8.94 -20.17
N ILE A 112 -2.15 -8.92 -19.88
CA ILE A 112 -1.56 -8.07 -18.85
C ILE A 112 -1.75 -6.58 -19.21
N GLU A 113 -1.45 -6.17 -20.44
CA GLU A 113 -1.64 -4.78 -20.90
C GLU A 113 -3.10 -4.32 -20.72
N ILE A 114 -4.07 -5.15 -21.12
CA ILE A 114 -5.49 -4.85 -20.95
C ILE A 114 -5.85 -4.74 -19.46
N ALA A 115 -5.41 -5.71 -18.64
CA ALA A 115 -5.67 -5.71 -17.23
C ALA A 115 -5.09 -4.48 -16.51
N VAL A 116 -3.85 -4.12 -16.83
CA VAL A 116 -3.18 -2.95 -16.24
C VAL A 116 -3.87 -1.64 -16.66
N THR A 117 -4.18 -1.50 -17.96
CA THR A 117 -4.82 -0.27 -18.48
C THR A 117 -6.22 -0.07 -17.91
N GLY A 118 -6.99 -1.17 -17.76
CA GLY A 118 -8.35 -1.13 -17.23
C GLY A 118 -8.43 -1.29 -15.70
N ARG A 119 -7.30 -1.47 -15.00
CA ARG A 119 -7.26 -1.84 -13.57
C ARG A 119 -8.09 -3.10 -13.25
N HIS A 120 -8.17 -4.04 -14.22
CA HIS A 120 -8.89 -5.30 -14.04
C HIS A 120 -8.07 -6.28 -13.19
N HIS A 121 -8.74 -7.04 -12.35
CA HIS A 121 -8.12 -8.18 -11.68
C HIS A 121 -7.78 -9.26 -12.70
N LEU A 122 -6.64 -9.95 -12.51
CA LEU A 122 -6.15 -10.93 -13.49
C LEU A 122 -5.76 -12.23 -12.78
N LEU A 123 -6.32 -13.35 -13.26
CA LEU A 123 -5.92 -14.69 -12.87
C LEU A 123 -5.20 -15.37 -14.02
N ILE A 124 -3.92 -15.70 -13.83
CA ILE A 124 -3.06 -16.38 -14.81
C ILE A 124 -3.01 -17.86 -14.49
N ILE A 125 -3.53 -18.69 -15.40
CA ILE A 125 -3.56 -20.16 -15.23
C ILE A 125 -2.59 -20.78 -16.24
N GLY A 126 -1.71 -21.66 -15.79
CA GLY A 126 -0.78 -22.35 -16.68
C GLY A 126 0.06 -23.40 -15.97
N SER A 127 0.73 -24.25 -16.73
CA SER A 127 1.60 -25.31 -16.21
C SER A 127 2.80 -24.74 -15.44
N PRO A 128 3.43 -25.50 -14.54
CA PRO A 128 4.68 -25.12 -13.91
C PRO A 128 5.75 -24.75 -14.96
N GLY A 129 6.54 -23.73 -14.68
CA GLY A 129 7.62 -23.27 -15.60
C GLY A 129 7.14 -22.47 -16.82
N SER A 130 5.84 -22.17 -16.97
CA SER A 130 5.32 -21.36 -18.09
C SER A 130 5.61 -19.87 -18.00
N GLY A 131 6.39 -19.38 -17.02
CA GLY A 131 6.78 -17.97 -16.90
C GLY A 131 5.76 -17.05 -16.20
N LYS A 132 4.68 -17.58 -15.61
CA LYS A 132 3.61 -16.80 -14.95
C LYS A 132 4.14 -15.82 -13.90
N THR A 133 4.93 -16.32 -12.96
CA THR A 133 5.51 -15.51 -11.87
C THR A 133 6.46 -14.45 -12.42
N MET A 134 7.27 -14.81 -13.42
CA MET A 134 8.19 -13.88 -14.09
C MET A 134 7.41 -12.74 -14.75
N ALA A 135 6.36 -13.05 -15.48
CA ALA A 135 5.53 -12.05 -16.13
C ALA A 135 4.84 -11.13 -15.11
N ALA A 136 4.27 -11.69 -14.04
CA ALA A 136 3.60 -10.92 -12.99
C ALA A 136 4.55 -9.93 -12.28
N ARG A 137 5.79 -10.32 -12.00
CA ARG A 137 6.81 -9.46 -11.36
C ARG A 137 7.23 -8.27 -12.22
N ARG A 138 7.06 -8.35 -13.55
CA ARG A 138 7.40 -7.26 -14.47
C ARG A 138 6.26 -6.27 -14.70
N ILE A 139 5.06 -6.55 -14.19
CA ILE A 139 3.90 -5.65 -14.30
C ILE A 139 4.18 -4.25 -13.71
N PRO A 140 4.89 -4.08 -12.59
CA PRO A 140 5.21 -2.75 -12.05
C PRO A 140 5.89 -1.81 -13.05
N THR A 141 6.66 -2.34 -14.00
CA THR A 141 7.40 -1.52 -15.00
C THR A 141 6.52 -0.85 -16.04
N ILE A 142 5.29 -1.35 -16.24
CA ILE A 142 4.31 -0.80 -17.19
C ILE A 142 3.16 -0.06 -16.52
N LEU A 143 3.14 0.02 -15.18
CA LEU A 143 2.12 0.75 -14.45
C LEU A 143 2.30 2.26 -14.60
N PRO A 144 1.20 3.03 -14.76
CA PRO A 144 1.28 4.48 -14.70
C PRO A 144 1.71 4.91 -13.28
N PRO A 145 2.46 6.01 -13.16
CA PRO A 145 2.86 6.54 -11.86
C PRO A 145 1.63 6.91 -11.01
N LEU A 146 1.81 6.98 -9.69
CA LEU A 146 0.77 7.48 -8.78
C LEU A 146 0.45 8.94 -9.09
N SER A 147 -0.84 9.31 -9.01
CA SER A 147 -1.24 10.71 -8.95
C SER A 147 -0.79 11.35 -7.64
N LYS A 148 -0.85 12.68 -7.51
CA LYS A 148 -0.49 13.36 -6.24
C LYS A 148 -1.38 12.92 -5.08
N GLU A 149 -2.67 12.72 -5.33
CA GLU A 149 -3.66 12.27 -4.33
C GLU A 149 -3.40 10.84 -3.93
N GLU A 150 -3.26 9.91 -4.89
CA GLU A 150 -2.94 8.50 -4.64
C GLU A 150 -1.62 8.37 -3.86
N LYS A 151 -0.60 9.18 -4.23
CA LYS A 151 0.67 9.18 -3.51
C LYS A 151 0.51 9.58 -2.05
N MET A 152 -0.28 10.61 -1.74
CA MET A 152 -0.53 11.03 -0.36
C MET A 152 -1.23 9.94 0.46
N GLU A 153 -2.20 9.23 -0.12
CA GLU A 153 -2.88 8.10 0.55
C GLU A 153 -1.92 6.94 0.83
N VAL A 154 -1.12 6.56 -0.16
CA VAL A 154 -0.10 5.52 0.00
C VAL A 154 0.93 5.92 1.06
N GLN A 155 1.45 7.14 1.01
CA GLN A 155 2.40 7.64 1.99
C GLN A 155 1.83 7.61 3.42
N ALA A 156 0.56 7.99 3.59
CA ALA A 156 -0.10 7.95 4.90
C ALA A 156 -0.17 6.53 5.47
N ILE A 157 -0.44 5.53 4.63
CA ILE A 157 -0.46 4.12 5.03
C ILE A 157 0.94 3.66 5.47
N TYR A 158 1.96 3.95 4.64
CA TYR A 158 3.33 3.52 4.93
C TYR A 158 3.92 4.27 6.13
N ASP A 159 3.62 5.56 6.28
CA ASP A 159 4.02 6.36 7.46
C ASP A 159 3.44 5.74 8.74
N ALA A 160 2.15 5.38 8.73
CA ALA A 160 1.48 4.74 9.86
C ALA A 160 2.08 3.37 10.24
N THR A 161 2.76 2.69 9.33
CA THR A 161 3.46 1.41 9.59
C THR A 161 4.93 1.57 9.94
N GLY A 162 5.46 2.81 9.97
CA GLY A 162 6.88 3.09 10.17
C GLY A 162 7.78 2.71 8.99
N ASN A 163 7.19 2.39 7.84
CA ASN A 163 7.92 1.98 6.64
C ASN A 163 8.12 3.18 5.69
N GLN A 164 9.21 3.92 5.88
CA GLN A 164 9.50 5.16 5.12
C GLN A 164 10.00 4.92 3.66
N ARG A 165 10.19 3.67 3.23
CA ARG A 165 10.81 3.34 1.93
C ARG A 165 10.06 3.87 0.70
N TYR A 166 8.77 4.20 0.83
CA TYR A 166 7.91 4.61 -0.30
C TYR A 166 7.73 6.12 -0.46
N LEU A 167 8.30 6.93 0.42
CA LEU A 167 8.00 8.37 0.49
C LEU A 167 8.54 9.18 -0.70
N GLU A 168 9.53 8.68 -1.45
CA GLU A 168 10.21 9.44 -2.49
C GLU A 168 9.86 9.04 -3.92
N ASP A 169 9.32 7.82 -4.14
CA ASP A 169 9.05 7.29 -5.48
C ASP A 169 7.55 7.38 -5.82
N ASN A 170 7.23 7.78 -7.06
CA ASN A 170 5.86 7.77 -7.57
C ASN A 170 5.45 6.38 -8.08
N THR A 171 6.21 5.34 -7.74
CA THR A 171 5.91 3.96 -8.14
C THR A 171 4.74 3.42 -7.31
N ARG A 172 3.90 2.63 -7.98
CA ARG A 172 2.78 1.94 -7.31
C ARG A 172 3.29 0.82 -6.43
N PRO A 173 2.70 0.61 -5.25
CA PRO A 173 3.03 -0.53 -4.40
C PRO A 173 2.87 -1.86 -5.14
N PHE A 174 3.85 -2.76 -4.98
CA PHE A 174 3.76 -4.15 -5.40
C PHE A 174 4.00 -5.05 -4.20
N ARG A 175 2.93 -5.74 -3.77
CA ARG A 175 2.98 -6.61 -2.58
C ARG A 175 2.81 -8.05 -2.99
N GLN A 176 3.78 -8.88 -2.59
CA GLN A 176 3.78 -10.32 -2.86
C GLN A 176 3.90 -11.09 -1.54
N PRO A 177 2.80 -11.26 -0.80
CA PRO A 177 2.81 -12.04 0.42
C PRO A 177 3.05 -13.53 0.13
N HIS A 178 3.74 -14.20 1.05
CA HIS A 178 3.93 -15.64 0.97
C HIS A 178 2.63 -16.39 1.25
N PRO A 179 2.32 -17.56 0.59
CA PRO A 179 1.08 -18.31 0.81
C PRO A 179 0.82 -18.73 2.26
N MET A 180 1.88 -18.90 3.07
CA MET A 180 1.77 -19.26 4.49
C MET A 180 1.52 -18.06 5.40
N ILE A 181 1.25 -16.87 4.85
CA ILE A 181 1.01 -15.66 5.64
C ILE A 181 -0.15 -15.87 6.64
N PRO A 182 0.00 -15.45 7.92
CA PRO A 182 -1.10 -15.44 8.86
C PRO A 182 -2.19 -14.44 8.43
N LYS A 183 -3.48 -14.79 8.64
CA LYS A 183 -4.63 -13.92 8.30
C LYS A 183 -4.49 -12.51 8.88
N ALA A 184 -3.98 -12.36 10.10
CA ALA A 184 -3.78 -11.07 10.75
C ALA A 184 -2.69 -10.22 10.08
N ALA A 185 -1.64 -10.82 9.50
CA ALA A 185 -0.64 -10.09 8.73
C ALA A 185 -1.16 -9.76 7.32
N PHE A 186 -2.04 -10.58 6.77
CA PHE A 186 -2.64 -10.40 5.47
C PHE A 186 -3.66 -9.26 5.46
N LEU A 187 -4.65 -9.30 6.36
CA LEU A 187 -5.72 -8.30 6.48
C LEU A 187 -5.32 -7.07 7.30
N GLY A 188 -4.42 -7.26 8.24
CA GLY A 188 -4.16 -6.33 9.30
C GLY A 188 -4.77 -6.80 10.63
N GLY A 189 -4.35 -6.22 11.71
CA GLY A 189 -4.81 -6.57 13.05
C GLY A 189 -3.72 -6.47 14.11
N GLY A 190 -3.88 -7.21 15.18
CA GLY A 190 -2.99 -7.16 16.35
C GLY A 190 -3.69 -6.57 17.58
N LYS A 191 -2.93 -6.33 18.65
CA LYS A 191 -3.44 -5.64 19.86
C LYS A 191 -3.79 -4.18 19.54
N THR A 192 -2.92 -3.51 18.82
CA THR A 192 -3.17 -2.24 18.13
C THR A 192 -3.33 -2.59 16.65
N PRO A 193 -4.49 -2.36 16.02
CA PRO A 193 -4.69 -2.69 14.63
C PRO A 193 -3.70 -1.94 13.74
N THR A 194 -2.90 -2.70 12.99
CA THR A 194 -1.97 -2.19 11.99
C THR A 194 -2.40 -2.64 10.59
N ALA A 195 -1.99 -1.90 9.57
CA ALA A 195 -2.24 -2.24 8.18
C ALA A 195 -1.60 -3.60 7.84
N GLY A 196 -2.35 -4.44 7.09
CA GLY A 196 -1.87 -5.70 6.54
C GLY A 196 -1.40 -5.56 5.10
N GLU A 197 -0.96 -6.67 4.49
CA GLU A 197 -0.44 -6.70 3.12
C GLU A 197 -1.45 -6.17 2.09
N ILE A 198 -2.75 -6.40 2.31
CA ILE A 198 -3.79 -5.90 1.43
C ILE A 198 -3.84 -4.36 1.45
N THR A 199 -3.81 -3.75 2.63
CA THR A 199 -3.78 -2.29 2.77
C THR A 199 -2.47 -1.71 2.24
N LEU A 200 -1.33 -2.40 2.44
CA LEU A 200 -0.05 -2.00 1.89
C LEU A 200 0.01 -2.06 0.34
N ALA A 201 -0.92 -2.78 -0.29
CA ALA A 201 -1.08 -2.82 -1.75
C ALA A 201 -1.99 -1.70 -2.30
N HIS A 202 -2.52 -0.81 -1.44
CA HIS A 202 -3.43 0.26 -1.85
C HIS A 202 -2.85 1.10 -3.01
N HIS A 203 -3.69 1.38 -4.02
CA HIS A 203 -3.33 2.02 -5.30
C HIS A 203 -2.23 1.30 -6.10
N GLY A 204 -1.94 0.05 -5.75
CA GLY A 204 -0.93 -0.78 -6.40
C GLY A 204 -1.43 -2.16 -6.76
N ILE A 205 -0.52 -3.13 -6.70
CA ILE A 205 -0.78 -4.53 -7.01
C ILE A 205 -0.61 -5.39 -5.77
N LEU A 206 -1.62 -6.24 -5.51
CA LEU A 206 -1.50 -7.42 -4.65
C LEU A 206 -1.27 -8.62 -5.55
N PHE A 207 -0.05 -9.16 -5.54
CA PHE A 207 0.33 -10.33 -6.32
C PHE A 207 0.28 -11.59 -5.45
N LEU A 208 -0.60 -12.52 -5.77
CA LEU A 208 -0.74 -13.80 -5.08
C LEU A 208 -0.22 -14.93 -5.98
N ASP A 209 1.05 -15.26 -5.79
CA ASP A 209 1.65 -16.40 -6.49
C ASP A 209 1.20 -17.69 -5.86
N GLU A 210 0.97 -18.74 -6.69
CA GLU A 210 0.43 -20.02 -6.22
C GLU A 210 -0.86 -19.84 -5.39
N PHE A 211 -1.83 -19.09 -5.92
CA PHE A 211 -3.06 -18.67 -5.24
C PHE A 211 -3.77 -19.81 -4.49
N MET A 212 -3.74 -21.03 -5.04
CA MET A 212 -4.38 -22.20 -4.44
C MET A 212 -3.67 -22.73 -3.19
N GLU A 213 -2.44 -22.28 -2.91
CA GLU A 213 -1.69 -22.66 -1.71
C GLU A 213 -2.03 -21.76 -0.50
N PHE A 214 -2.65 -20.61 -0.74
CA PHE A 214 -3.14 -19.78 0.35
C PHE A 214 -4.24 -20.47 1.15
N LYS A 215 -4.29 -20.17 2.44
CA LYS A 215 -5.36 -20.65 3.32
C LYS A 215 -6.71 -20.11 2.84
N THR A 216 -7.73 -20.96 2.86
CA THR A 216 -9.10 -20.57 2.45
C THR A 216 -9.59 -19.31 3.17
N GLU A 217 -9.27 -19.17 4.47
CA GLU A 217 -9.63 -17.97 5.26
C GLU A 217 -8.98 -16.67 4.76
N CYS A 218 -7.81 -16.73 4.11
CA CYS A 218 -7.17 -15.57 3.48
C CYS A 218 -7.81 -15.26 2.12
N ILE A 219 -8.12 -16.30 1.34
CA ILE A 219 -8.80 -16.17 0.05
C ILE A 219 -10.19 -15.55 0.24
N GLU A 220 -11.00 -16.08 1.15
CA GLU A 220 -12.33 -15.54 1.45
C GLU A 220 -12.29 -14.10 1.99
N ALA A 221 -11.23 -13.76 2.69
CA ALA A 221 -11.05 -12.41 3.24
C ALA A 221 -10.78 -11.34 2.17
N LEU A 222 -10.41 -11.73 0.94
CA LEU A 222 -10.27 -10.80 -0.18
C LEU A 222 -11.61 -10.26 -0.69
N ARG A 223 -12.71 -10.95 -0.39
CA ARG A 223 -14.02 -10.60 -0.94
C ARG A 223 -14.43 -9.17 -0.63
N GLN A 224 -14.40 -8.78 0.65
CA GLN A 224 -14.77 -7.42 1.04
C GLN A 224 -13.88 -6.36 0.39
N PRO A 225 -12.53 -6.41 0.48
CA PRO A 225 -11.71 -5.38 -0.14
C PRO A 225 -11.82 -5.31 -1.66
N LEU A 226 -12.13 -6.43 -2.34
CA LEU A 226 -12.35 -6.43 -3.80
C LEU A 226 -13.69 -5.81 -4.20
N GLU A 227 -14.72 -5.92 -3.34
CA GLU A 227 -16.05 -5.34 -3.56
C GLU A 227 -16.09 -3.86 -3.13
N ASP A 228 -15.58 -3.55 -1.93
CA ASP A 228 -15.77 -2.25 -1.26
C ASP A 228 -14.54 -1.32 -1.34
N GLY A 229 -13.36 -1.84 -1.72
CA GLY A 229 -12.10 -1.08 -1.68
C GLY A 229 -11.61 -0.76 -0.26
N THR A 230 -12.17 -1.42 0.78
CA THR A 230 -11.85 -1.20 2.18
C THR A 230 -11.82 -2.49 2.98
N ILE A 231 -11.12 -2.47 4.12
CA ILE A 231 -11.11 -3.56 5.10
C ILE A 231 -11.60 -3.03 6.43
N ASP A 232 -12.59 -3.71 6.99
CA ASP A 232 -13.17 -3.39 8.28
C ASP A 232 -12.67 -4.35 9.36
N ILE A 233 -12.05 -3.81 10.40
CA ILE A 233 -11.53 -4.58 11.54
C ILE A 233 -12.14 -4.05 12.83
N THR A 234 -12.91 -4.87 13.52
CA THR A 234 -13.41 -4.53 14.86
C THR A 234 -12.54 -5.21 15.92
N ARG A 235 -11.93 -4.43 16.82
CA ARG A 235 -11.13 -4.93 17.93
C ARG A 235 -11.46 -4.18 19.22
N ASN A 236 -11.67 -4.91 20.32
CA ASN A 236 -11.98 -4.33 21.63
C ASN A 236 -13.17 -3.33 21.58
N GLY A 237 -14.15 -3.57 20.71
CA GLY A 237 -15.28 -2.67 20.50
C GLY A 237 -14.97 -1.41 19.70
N ILE A 238 -13.75 -1.24 19.21
CA ILE A 238 -13.35 -0.13 18.34
C ILE A 238 -13.35 -0.62 16.89
N TYR A 239 -14.02 0.14 16.03
CA TYR A 239 -14.07 -0.09 14.59
C TYR A 239 -12.93 0.65 13.89
N HIS A 240 -12.20 -0.06 13.06
CA HIS A 240 -11.13 0.47 12.24
C HIS A 240 -11.41 0.13 10.77
N GLN A 241 -11.36 1.12 9.90
CA GLN A 241 -11.47 0.94 8.46
C GLN A 241 -10.14 1.30 7.80
N PHE A 242 -9.62 0.39 6.98
CA PHE A 242 -8.39 0.58 6.23
C PHE A 242 -8.70 0.63 4.73
N PRO A 243 -8.09 1.55 3.96
CA PRO A 243 -8.24 1.57 2.51
C PRO A 243 -7.57 0.34 1.88
N ALA A 244 -8.18 -0.19 0.82
CA ALA A 244 -7.75 -1.42 0.16
C ALA A 244 -8.14 -1.44 -1.33
N ASP A 245 -8.01 -0.31 -2.02
CA ASP A 245 -8.23 -0.22 -3.47
C ASP A 245 -6.93 -0.66 -4.19
N PHE A 246 -6.86 -1.92 -4.59
CA PHE A 246 -5.71 -2.53 -5.25
C PHE A 246 -6.14 -3.34 -6.48
N GLN A 247 -5.21 -3.58 -7.39
CA GLN A 247 -5.39 -4.54 -8.46
C GLN A 247 -4.89 -5.92 -8.01
N LEU A 248 -5.77 -6.94 -8.06
CA LEU A 248 -5.39 -8.31 -7.76
C LEU A 248 -4.79 -8.97 -9.01
N ILE A 249 -3.57 -9.46 -8.90
CA ILE A 249 -2.96 -10.34 -9.87
C ILE A 249 -2.68 -11.66 -9.16
N ALA A 250 -3.17 -12.77 -9.71
CA ALA A 250 -2.96 -14.08 -9.12
C ALA A 250 -2.45 -15.07 -10.15
N THR A 251 -1.63 -16.03 -9.71
CA THR A 251 -1.22 -17.17 -10.55
C THR A 251 -1.70 -18.47 -9.93
N MET A 252 -2.05 -19.42 -10.75
CA MET A 252 -2.37 -20.76 -10.28
C MET A 252 -2.01 -21.83 -11.32
N ASN A 253 -1.91 -23.05 -10.86
CA ASN A 253 -1.82 -24.21 -11.72
C ASN A 253 -3.23 -24.69 -12.10
N PRO A 254 -3.43 -25.33 -13.27
CA PRO A 254 -4.75 -25.80 -13.73
C PRO A 254 -5.32 -26.94 -12.91
N CYS A 255 -4.50 -27.65 -12.16
CA CYS A 255 -4.89 -28.78 -11.32
C CYS A 255 -3.80 -29.07 -10.26
N PRO A 256 -4.01 -29.97 -9.28
CA PRO A 256 -3.03 -30.29 -8.25
C PRO A 256 -1.67 -30.79 -8.77
N CYS A 257 -1.63 -31.51 -9.89
CA CYS A 257 -0.36 -31.96 -10.49
C CYS A 257 0.31 -30.88 -11.37
N GLY A 258 -0.41 -29.80 -11.71
CA GLY A 258 0.10 -28.70 -12.53
C GLY A 258 -0.09 -28.86 -14.06
N TYR A 259 -0.35 -30.05 -14.55
CA TYR A 259 -0.35 -30.37 -15.99
C TYR A 259 -1.76 -30.59 -16.58
N GLY A 260 -2.78 -30.01 -15.97
CA GLY A 260 -4.18 -30.21 -16.36
C GLY A 260 -4.57 -29.72 -17.75
N LEU A 261 -3.73 -28.87 -18.37
CA LEU A 261 -3.89 -28.36 -19.74
C LEU A 261 -3.09 -29.17 -20.77
N GLU A 262 -2.29 -30.15 -20.35
CA GLU A 262 -1.44 -30.94 -21.21
C GLU A 262 -2.02 -32.35 -21.36
N ASP A 263 -2.45 -32.70 -22.59
CA ASP A 263 -3.02 -33.97 -22.89
C ASP A 263 -2.01 -35.14 -22.63
N GLY A 264 -2.46 -36.17 -21.93
CA GLY A 264 -1.65 -37.36 -21.62
C GLY A 264 -0.66 -37.22 -20.45
N ILE A 265 -0.40 -36.04 -19.93
CA ILE A 265 0.54 -35.79 -18.79
C ILE A 265 -0.21 -35.73 -17.47
N CYS A 266 -1.40 -35.12 -17.47
CA CYS A 266 -2.20 -34.95 -16.28
C CYS A 266 -2.71 -36.28 -15.71
N ARG A 267 -2.38 -36.57 -14.44
CA ARG A 267 -2.81 -37.79 -13.71
C ARG A 267 -3.95 -37.54 -12.72
N CYS A 268 -4.47 -36.30 -12.64
CA CYS A 268 -5.53 -35.95 -11.71
C CYS A 268 -6.88 -36.51 -12.14
N THR A 269 -7.59 -37.11 -11.21
CA THR A 269 -8.98 -37.53 -11.40
C THR A 269 -9.91 -36.29 -11.49
N TYR A 270 -11.10 -36.49 -12.08
CA TYR A 270 -12.13 -35.45 -12.12
C TYR A 270 -12.47 -34.91 -10.72
N HIS A 271 -12.57 -35.82 -9.72
CA HIS A 271 -12.86 -35.41 -8.34
C HIS A 271 -11.77 -34.56 -7.70
N GLU A 272 -10.50 -34.84 -7.97
CA GLU A 272 -9.36 -34.03 -7.49
C GLU A 272 -9.37 -32.65 -8.13
N LYS A 273 -9.57 -32.55 -9.44
CA LYS A 273 -9.70 -31.25 -10.15
C LYS A 273 -10.87 -30.45 -9.59
N LYS A 274 -12.05 -31.09 -9.41
CA LYS A 274 -13.23 -30.40 -8.86
C LYS A 274 -13.01 -29.91 -7.42
N ARG A 275 -12.36 -30.74 -6.56
CA ARG A 275 -12.02 -30.33 -5.18
C ARG A 275 -11.01 -29.19 -5.15
N TYR A 276 -10.02 -29.22 -6.03
CA TYR A 276 -9.04 -28.15 -6.18
C TYR A 276 -9.71 -26.82 -6.55
N LEU A 277 -10.51 -26.82 -7.60
CA LEU A 277 -11.23 -25.63 -8.06
C LEU A 277 -12.30 -25.12 -7.07
N LYS A 278 -12.83 -25.98 -6.18
CA LYS A 278 -13.76 -25.55 -5.14
C LYS A 278 -13.18 -24.55 -4.11
N LYS A 279 -11.86 -24.42 -4.01
CA LYS A 279 -11.22 -23.38 -3.22
C LYS A 279 -11.48 -21.97 -3.81
N LEU A 280 -11.73 -21.88 -5.12
CA LEU A 280 -12.19 -20.65 -5.75
C LEU A 280 -13.71 -20.56 -5.51
N SER A 281 -14.11 -19.66 -4.62
CA SER A 281 -15.54 -19.37 -4.46
C SER A 281 -16.06 -18.64 -5.71
N GLY A 282 -17.35 -18.86 -6.05
CA GLY A 282 -17.99 -18.20 -7.20
C GLY A 282 -17.73 -16.69 -7.24
N PRO A 283 -17.96 -15.95 -6.12
CA PRO A 283 -17.71 -14.51 -6.06
C PRO A 283 -16.28 -14.07 -6.41
N ILE A 284 -15.27 -14.89 -6.10
CA ILE A 284 -13.88 -14.56 -6.48
C ILE A 284 -13.64 -14.79 -7.96
N LEU A 285 -14.28 -15.80 -8.56
CA LEU A 285 -14.23 -16.03 -10.00
C LEU A 285 -14.97 -14.95 -10.78
N ASP A 286 -16.08 -14.46 -10.27
CA ASP A 286 -16.87 -13.40 -10.89
C ASP A 286 -16.13 -12.04 -10.90
N LEU A 287 -15.21 -11.83 -9.95
CA LEU A 287 -14.36 -10.64 -9.88
C LEU A 287 -13.16 -10.70 -10.85
N SER A 288 -12.78 -11.88 -11.33
CA SER A 288 -11.66 -12.08 -12.24
C SER A 288 -12.16 -12.30 -13.68
N LEU A 289 -12.39 -11.22 -14.43
CA LEU A 289 -13.09 -11.24 -15.73
C LEU A 289 -12.21 -11.54 -16.96
N ILE A 290 -10.93 -11.87 -16.81
CA ILE A 290 -10.09 -12.25 -17.96
C ILE A 290 -9.56 -13.67 -17.73
N HIS A 291 -10.11 -14.62 -18.49
CA HIS A 291 -9.65 -16.01 -18.56
C HIS A 291 -8.59 -16.15 -19.63
#